data_a2b97f28b5efd9dac6920d85c3664ecc
#
_entry.id   a2b97f28b5efd9dac6920d85c3664ecc
#
_cell.length_a   1.000
_cell.length_b   1.000
_cell.length_c   1.000
_cell.angle_alpha   90.00
_cell.angle_beta   90.00
_cell.angle_gamma   90.00
#
_symmetry.space_group_name_H-M   'P 1'
#
loop_
_entity.id
_entity.type
_entity.pdbx_description
1 polymer ?
#
loop_
_entity_poly.entity_id
_entity_poly.type
_entity_poly.pdbx_seq_one_letter_code
_entity_poly.pdbx_strand_id
1 'polypeptide(L)' 'MARPENRSEARALSLTLPIETFNYLALLATLGKLGRTENEVATHLLVREVYQMIERRFHETRIPPPSEEGA' A
#
# COMPACT_ATOMS: atom_id res chain seq x y z
N MET A 1 21.95 18.34 2.30
CA MET A 1 21.59 18.13 1.90
C MET A 1 20.65 17.57 1.99
N ALA A 2 20.15 17.56 2.22
CA ALA A 2 19.36 16.88 2.33
C ALA A 2 18.84 16.52 1.51
N ARG A 3 18.62 16.32 1.40
CA ARG A 3 18.47 15.95 0.63
C ARG A 3 17.34 15.54 0.18
N PRO A 4 16.79 16.05 -0.60
CA PRO A 4 15.71 15.59 -1.34
C PRO A 4 15.81 14.18 -1.58
N GLU A 5 16.86 13.73 -1.27
CA GLU A 5 17.03 12.39 -1.41
C GLU A 5 16.09 11.65 -0.62
N ASN A 6 15.35 12.26 0.20
CA ASN A 6 14.34 11.53 0.94
C ASN A 6 13.37 10.81 0.06
N ARG A 7 13.22 11.27 -1.15
CA ARG A 7 12.30 10.61 -2.03
C ARG A 7 12.74 9.24 -2.40
N SER A 8 14.03 9.04 -2.48
CA SER A 8 14.50 7.72 -2.84
C SER A 8 14.79 6.89 -1.63
N GLU A 9 14.60 7.43 -0.47
CA GLU A 9 14.80 6.67 0.73
C GLU A 9 13.64 5.72 0.94
N ALA A 10 13.94 4.50 1.34
CA ALA A 10 12.91 3.51 1.57
C ALA A 10 12.98 3.04 3.00
N ARG A 11 11.82 2.72 3.55
CA ARG A 11 11.76 2.21 4.90
C ARG A 11 10.89 0.98 4.93
N ALA A 12 11.28 0.04 5.74
CA ALA A 12 10.57 -1.21 5.82
C ALA A 12 9.30 -1.06 6.62
N LEU A 13 8.32 -1.86 6.27
CA LEU A 13 7.05 -1.90 6.96
C LEU A 13 6.63 -3.34 7.06
N SER A 14 6.23 -3.74 8.26
CA SER A 14 5.77 -5.11 8.47
C SER A 14 4.26 -5.12 8.46
N LEU A 15 3.69 -6.03 7.71
CA LEU A 15 2.24 -6.16 7.60
C LEU A 15 1.82 -7.55 7.98
N THR A 16 0.70 -7.62 8.67
CA THR A 16 0.05 -8.88 8.95
C THR A 16 -1.24 -8.91 8.14
N LEU A 17 -1.37 -9.90 7.30
CA LEU A 17 -2.49 -9.97 6.38
C LEU A 17 -3.32 -11.21 6.65
N PRO A 18 -4.62 -11.15 6.34
CA PRO A 18 -5.42 -12.37 6.36
C PRO A 18 -4.80 -13.39 5.42
N ILE A 19 -4.96 -14.65 5.79
CA ILE A 19 -4.32 -15.71 5.02
C ILE A 19 -4.79 -15.70 3.58
N GLU A 20 -6.04 -15.37 3.35
CA GLU A 20 -6.56 -15.37 1.98
C GLU A 20 -5.88 -14.28 1.15
N THR A 21 -5.68 -13.13 1.76
CA THR A 21 -5.00 -12.06 1.06
C THR A 21 -3.56 -12.46 0.77
N PHE A 22 -2.90 -13.03 1.75
CA PHE A 22 -1.53 -13.45 1.56
C PHE A 22 -1.43 -14.48 0.44
N ASN A 23 -2.36 -15.43 0.43
CA ASN A 23 -2.32 -16.47 -0.59
C ASN A 23 -2.54 -15.89 -1.99
N TYR A 24 -3.37 -14.89 -2.09
CA TYR A 24 -3.58 -14.27 -3.37
C TYR A 24 -2.34 -13.52 -3.84
N LEU A 25 -1.64 -12.88 -2.91
CA LEU A 25 -0.39 -12.24 -3.26
C LEU A 25 0.63 -13.26 -3.76
N ALA A 26 0.66 -14.41 -3.11
CA ALA A 26 1.56 -15.47 -3.54
C ALA A 26 1.21 -15.93 -4.95
N LEU A 27 -0.08 -16.01 -5.24
CA LEU A 27 -0.50 -16.39 -6.58
C LEU A 27 -0.04 -15.35 -7.60
N LEU A 28 -0.23 -14.10 -7.30
CA LEU A 28 0.19 -13.05 -8.21
C LEU A 28 1.71 -13.06 -8.40
N ALA A 29 2.43 -13.38 -7.34
CA ALA A 29 3.87 -13.46 -7.45
C ALA A 29 4.27 -14.61 -8.36
N THR A 30 3.54 -15.70 -8.28
CA THR A 30 3.81 -16.85 -9.13
C THR A 30 3.58 -16.48 -10.58
N LEU A 31 2.55 -15.69 -10.85
CA LEU A 31 2.30 -15.25 -12.22
C LEU A 31 3.32 -14.23 -12.68
N GLY A 32 4.00 -13.57 -11.76
CA GLY A 32 5.07 -12.67 -12.12
C GLY A 32 4.64 -11.38 -12.75
N LYS A 33 3.38 -11.01 -12.61
CA LYS A 33 2.89 -9.82 -13.30
C LYS A 33 3.18 -8.54 -12.55
N LEU A 34 3.14 -8.59 -11.23
CA LEU A 34 3.37 -7.40 -10.43
C LEU A 34 4.64 -7.49 -9.63
N GLY A 35 5.25 -8.65 -9.59
CA GLY A 35 6.44 -8.89 -8.82
C GLY A 35 6.66 -10.36 -8.72
N ARG A 36 7.79 -10.73 -8.14
CA ARG A 36 8.14 -12.14 -8.04
C ARG A 36 8.01 -12.69 -6.64
N THR A 37 7.80 -11.83 -5.67
CA THR A 37 7.59 -12.26 -4.30
C THR A 37 6.36 -11.57 -3.79
N GLU A 38 5.83 -12.11 -2.70
CA GLU A 38 4.67 -11.50 -2.07
C GLU A 38 4.99 -10.07 -1.66
N ASN A 39 6.21 -9.85 -1.20
CA ASN A 39 6.61 -8.52 -0.80
C ASN A 39 6.56 -7.55 -1.96
N GLU A 40 7.07 -7.97 -3.10
CA GLU A 40 7.08 -7.10 -4.26
C GLU A 40 5.68 -6.81 -4.76
N VAL A 41 4.84 -7.82 -4.77
CA VAL A 41 3.48 -7.63 -5.22
C VAL A 41 2.75 -6.69 -4.27
N ALA A 42 2.89 -6.92 -2.97
CA ALA A 42 2.23 -6.07 -1.99
C ALA A 42 2.72 -4.64 -2.09
N THR A 43 4.02 -4.47 -2.27
CA THR A 43 4.58 -3.14 -2.39
C THR A 43 4.03 -2.43 -3.61
N HIS A 44 3.96 -3.14 -4.72
CA HIS A 44 3.45 -2.55 -5.95
C HIS A 44 2.01 -2.09 -5.77
N LEU A 45 1.18 -2.94 -5.19
CA LEU A 45 -0.21 -2.59 -5.02
C LEU A 45 -0.40 -1.45 -4.05
N LEU A 46 0.37 -1.47 -2.97
CA LEU A 46 0.24 -0.43 -1.97
C LEU A 46 0.69 0.92 -2.50
N VAL A 47 1.82 0.95 -3.17
CA VAL A 47 2.33 2.19 -3.73
C VAL A 47 1.34 2.76 -4.73
N ARG A 48 0.78 1.88 -5.55
CA ARG A 48 -0.16 2.31 -6.56
C ARG A 48 -1.41 2.91 -5.93
N GLU A 49 -1.93 2.26 -4.90
CA GLU A 49 -3.13 2.75 -4.26
C GLU A 49 -2.87 4.07 -3.53
N VAL A 50 -1.73 4.15 -2.85
CA VAL A 50 -1.39 5.38 -2.15
C VAL A 50 -1.23 6.52 -3.13
N TYR A 51 -0.62 6.24 -4.27
CA TYR A 51 -0.43 7.26 -5.28
C TYR A 51 -1.76 7.81 -5.76
N GLN A 52 -2.72 6.92 -5.97
CA GLN A 52 -4.04 7.36 -6.39
C GLN A 52 -4.72 8.21 -5.32
N MET A 53 -4.51 7.84 -4.08
CA MET A 53 -5.08 8.63 -2.99
C MET A 53 -4.47 10.02 -2.95
N ILE A 54 -3.18 10.11 -3.20
CA ILE A 54 -2.53 11.41 -3.20
C ILE A 54 -3.08 12.25 -4.33
N GLU A 55 -3.26 11.66 -5.50
CA GLU A 55 -3.77 12.40 -6.64
C GLU A 55 -5.17 12.90 -6.40
N ARG A 56 -5.96 12.13 -5.70
CA ARG A 56 -7.32 12.54 -5.40
C ARG A 56 -7.39 13.40 -4.16
N ARG A 57 -6.24 13.68 -3.56
CA ARG A 57 -6.18 14.47 -2.33
C ARG A 57 -7.09 13.88 -1.28
N PHE A 58 -7.04 12.58 -1.19
CA PHE A 58 -7.92 11.85 -0.28
C PHE A 58 -7.72 12.29 1.17
N HIS A 59 -6.50 12.68 1.51
CA HIS A 59 -6.22 13.08 2.88
C HIS A 59 -6.89 14.40 3.23
N GLU A 60 -7.39 15.13 2.24
CA GLU A 60 -8.10 16.38 2.51
C GLU A 60 -9.60 16.18 2.55
N THR A 61 -10.06 14.99 2.27
CA THR A 61 -11.46 14.71 2.29
C THR A 61 -11.93 14.58 3.73
N ARG A 62 -13.07 15.21 4.03
CA ARG A 62 -13.60 15.08 5.35
C ARG A 62 -14.28 13.74 5.46
N ILE A 63 -13.70 12.89 6.22
CA ILE A 63 -14.25 11.55 6.41
C ILE A 63 -14.58 11.40 7.88
N PRO A 64 -15.85 11.22 8.21
CA PRO A 64 -16.19 11.05 9.63
C PRO A 64 -15.55 9.80 10.18
N PRO A 65 -15.13 9.85 11.43
CA PRO A 65 -14.60 8.64 12.04
C PRO A 65 -15.67 7.57 12.12
N PRO A 66 -15.25 6.34 12.13
CA PRO A 66 -16.24 5.26 12.19
C PRO A 66 -17.17 5.37 13.39
N SER A 67 -16.67 5.87 14.47
CA SER A 67 -17.53 5.99 15.65
C SER A 67 -18.65 6.98 15.37
N GLU A 68 -18.39 8.00 14.60
CA GLU A 68 -19.44 8.92 14.29
C GLU A 68 -20.45 8.31 13.35
N GLU A 69 -19.95 7.54 12.44
CA GLU A 69 -20.86 6.89 11.50
C GLU A 69 -21.70 5.88 12.23
N GLY A 70 -21.12 5.22 13.18
CA GLY A 70 -21.87 4.24 13.91
C GLY A 70 -22.91 4.85 14.82
N ALA A 71 -22.78 6.11 15.09
CA ALA A 71 -23.72 6.74 16.02
C ALA A 71 -25.08 6.94 15.39
#